data_d9519475244fb4a2f1e8eafda9f36d49
#
_entry.id   d9519475244fb4a2f1e8eafda9f36d49
#
_cell.length_a   1.000
_cell.length_b   1.000
_cell.length_c   1.000
_cell.angle_alpha   90.00
_cell.angle_beta   90.00
_cell.angle_gamma   90.00
#
_symmetry.space_group_name_H-M   'P 1'
#
loop_
_entity.id
_entity.type
_entity.pdbx_description
1 polymer ?
#
loop_
_entity_poly.entity_id
_entity_poly.type
_entity_poly.pdbx_seq_one_letter_code
_entity_poly.pdbx_strand_id
1 'polypeptide(L)'
;MATKIGLGVPMPLLAPATATWAAPFAAYYVFLQNRIVYHRLTTETFMGDSTDSTQGTKDPLYVATRAQLNFAENVPLALAIALLAELNGANRTYLNWALGTLFALRISHVELGLMRQNSMGPGRIIGYYGSQGVLVALAGYTAYLVKDFLQIAA
;
A
#
# COMPACT_ATOMS: atom_id res chain seq x y z
N MET A 1 -8.64 -20.18 -13.85
CA MET A 1 -9.63 -20.82 -12.95
C MET A 1 -10.90 -20.00 -12.98
N ALA A 2 -12.05 -20.62 -13.13
CA ALA A 2 -13.36 -19.97 -13.07
C ALA A 2 -14.01 -20.27 -11.72
N THR A 3 -14.49 -19.25 -11.03
CA THR A 3 -15.23 -19.41 -9.76
C THR A 3 -16.71 -19.60 -10.08
N LYS A 4 -17.37 -20.61 -9.54
CA LYS A 4 -18.83 -20.79 -9.68
C LYS A 4 -19.54 -19.91 -8.66
N ILE A 5 -20.38 -19.01 -9.12
CA ILE A 5 -21.33 -18.27 -8.29
C ILE A 5 -22.67 -19.01 -8.32
N GLY A 6 -23.45 -18.94 -7.26
CA GLY A 6 -24.65 -19.72 -6.89
C GLY A 6 -25.67 -20.14 -7.95
N LEU A 7 -25.51 -19.75 -9.22
CA LEU A 7 -26.30 -20.21 -10.37
C LEU A 7 -25.54 -21.23 -11.26
N GLY A 8 -24.38 -21.74 -10.81
CA GLY A 8 -23.59 -22.71 -11.58
C GLY A 8 -22.86 -22.17 -12.81
N VAL A 9 -22.94 -20.87 -13.07
CA VAL A 9 -22.29 -20.22 -14.21
C VAL A 9 -20.82 -19.94 -13.86
N PRO A 10 -19.84 -20.39 -14.66
CA PRO A 10 -18.44 -20.07 -14.44
C PRO A 10 -18.20 -18.58 -14.74
N MET A 11 -17.82 -17.81 -13.71
CA MET A 11 -17.41 -16.41 -13.88
C MET A 11 -15.88 -16.33 -13.97
N PRO A 12 -15.33 -15.58 -14.92
CA PRO A 12 -13.90 -15.33 -14.97
C PRO A 12 -13.46 -14.49 -13.75
N LEU A 13 -12.26 -14.74 -13.22
CA LEU A 13 -11.64 -13.88 -12.22
C LEU A 13 -11.28 -12.53 -12.88
N LEU A 14 -11.93 -11.46 -12.45
CA LEU A 14 -11.77 -10.13 -13.05
C LEU A 14 -10.41 -9.49 -12.71
N ALA A 15 -9.99 -9.56 -11.44
CA ALA A 15 -8.78 -8.92 -10.95
C ALA A 15 -7.96 -9.82 -10.01
N PRO A 16 -7.47 -11.00 -10.46
CA PRO A 16 -6.79 -11.96 -9.59
C PRO A 16 -5.44 -11.47 -9.09
N ALA A 17 -4.68 -10.68 -9.85
CA ALA A 17 -3.38 -10.18 -9.42
C ALA A 17 -3.55 -9.15 -8.28
N THR A 18 -4.43 -8.17 -8.45
CA THR A 18 -4.72 -7.17 -7.43
C THR A 18 -5.32 -7.82 -6.17
N ALA A 19 -6.25 -8.78 -6.33
CA ALA A 19 -6.84 -9.50 -5.21
C ALA A 19 -5.81 -10.32 -4.44
N THR A 20 -4.85 -10.96 -5.11
CA THR A 20 -3.76 -11.70 -4.46
C THR A 20 -2.91 -10.79 -3.61
N TRP A 21 -2.54 -9.61 -4.11
CA TRP A 21 -1.72 -8.65 -3.37
C TRP A 21 -2.49 -7.89 -2.28
N ALA A 22 -3.80 -7.76 -2.38
CA ALA A 22 -4.61 -7.15 -1.32
C ALA A 22 -4.43 -7.85 0.04
N ALA A 23 -4.28 -9.17 0.06
CA ALA A 23 -4.10 -9.94 1.29
C ALA A 23 -2.80 -9.59 2.06
N PRO A 24 -1.59 -9.62 1.47
CA PRO A 24 -0.37 -9.23 2.18
C PRO A 24 -0.37 -7.74 2.58
N PHE A 25 -0.93 -6.84 1.76
CA PHE A 25 -1.07 -5.44 2.15
C PHE A 25 -1.99 -5.27 3.37
N ALA A 26 -3.14 -5.96 3.40
CA ALA A 26 -4.05 -5.94 4.52
C ALA A 26 -3.42 -6.54 5.79
N ALA A 27 -2.71 -7.65 5.67
CA ALA A 27 -2.01 -8.27 6.79
C ALA A 27 -0.96 -7.34 7.40
N TYR A 28 -0.16 -6.68 6.56
CA TYR A 28 0.83 -5.73 7.04
C TYR A 28 0.18 -4.47 7.65
N TYR A 29 -0.93 -3.99 7.10
CA TYR A 29 -1.69 -2.90 7.70
C TYR A 29 -2.19 -3.25 9.11
N VAL A 30 -2.77 -4.44 9.29
CA VAL A 30 -3.19 -4.94 10.61
C VAL A 30 -2.00 -5.05 11.58
N PHE A 31 -0.84 -5.50 11.09
CA PHE A 31 0.39 -5.51 11.89
C PHE A 31 0.77 -4.11 12.38
N LEU A 32 0.72 -3.09 11.52
CA LEU A 32 1.00 -1.70 11.90
C LEU A 32 -0.03 -1.15 12.91
N GLN A 33 -1.30 -1.50 12.76
CA GLN A 33 -2.36 -1.15 13.71
C GLN A 33 -2.09 -1.76 15.09
N ASN A 34 -1.74 -3.05 15.14
CA ASN A 34 -1.44 -3.72 16.40
C ASN A 34 -0.18 -3.16 17.09
N ARG A 35 0.79 -2.66 16.32
CA ARG A 35 1.95 -1.94 16.86
C ARG A 35 1.52 -0.68 17.61
N ILE A 36 0.56 0.08 17.09
CA ILE A 36 -0.01 1.26 17.78
C ILE A 36 -0.70 0.83 19.06
N VAL A 37 -1.55 -0.22 19.00
CA VAL A 37 -2.25 -0.73 20.18
C VAL A 37 -1.26 -1.17 21.26
N TYR A 38 -0.18 -1.86 20.88
CA TYR A 38 0.87 -2.26 21.81
C TYR A 38 1.47 -1.05 22.54
N HIS A 39 1.86 0.01 21.81
CA HIS A 39 2.41 1.21 22.43
C HIS A 39 1.38 1.92 23.31
N ARG A 40 0.12 1.98 22.92
CA ARG A 40 -0.96 2.58 23.73
C ARG A 40 -1.15 1.87 25.05
N LEU A 41 -1.17 0.55 25.05
CA LEU A 41 -1.32 -0.26 26.26
C LEU A 41 -0.10 -0.16 27.18
N THR A 42 1.11 -0.11 26.62
CA THR A 42 2.34 -0.03 27.43
C THR A 42 2.60 1.35 28.03
N THR A 43 2.05 2.41 27.42
CA THR A 43 2.21 3.79 27.90
C THR A 43 0.96 4.37 28.54
N GLU A 44 -0.13 3.57 28.64
CA GLU A 44 -1.44 3.98 29.17
C GLU A 44 -2.00 5.22 28.45
N THR A 45 -1.62 5.43 27.17
CA THR A 45 -2.05 6.56 26.35
C THR A 45 -3.12 6.10 25.36
N PHE A 46 -4.38 6.19 25.76
CA PHE A 46 -5.50 5.61 24.99
C PHE A 46 -6.05 6.53 23.89
N MET A 47 -5.71 7.82 23.90
CA MET A 47 -6.14 8.81 22.90
C MET A 47 -4.95 9.63 22.38
N GLY A 48 -5.08 10.17 21.17
CA GLY A 48 -4.02 10.94 20.54
C GLY A 48 -3.04 10.06 19.74
N ASP A 49 -2.03 10.69 19.18
CA ASP A 49 -1.00 10.09 18.32
C ASP A 49 0.39 10.04 18.94
N SER A 50 0.54 10.57 20.16
CA SER A 50 1.82 10.68 20.87
C SER A 50 1.62 10.52 22.38
N THR A 51 2.65 10.04 23.07
CA THR A 51 2.70 10.03 24.55
C THR A 51 3.12 11.40 25.08
N ASP A 52 4.06 12.05 24.39
CA ASP A 52 4.58 13.37 24.67
C ASP A 52 4.91 14.09 23.35
N SER A 53 4.13 15.11 23.03
CA SER A 53 4.28 15.87 21.78
C SER A 53 5.65 16.58 21.64
N THR A 54 6.38 16.75 22.73
CA THR A 54 7.71 17.38 22.69
C THR A 54 8.82 16.44 22.25
N GLN A 55 8.62 15.13 22.34
CA GLN A 55 9.62 14.11 22.00
C GLN A 55 9.74 13.84 20.50
N GLY A 56 8.70 14.12 19.69
CA GLY A 56 8.70 13.93 18.25
C GLY A 56 9.11 12.50 17.85
N THR A 57 10.17 12.37 17.06
CA THR A 57 10.65 11.05 16.56
C THR A 57 11.24 10.12 17.63
N LYS A 58 11.38 10.58 18.85
CA LYS A 58 11.80 9.74 20.00
C LYS A 58 10.61 9.06 20.67
N ASP A 59 9.39 9.52 20.42
CA ASP A 59 8.18 8.91 20.93
C ASP A 59 7.78 7.68 20.09
N PRO A 60 7.82 6.46 20.63
CA PRO A 60 7.49 5.25 19.88
C PRO A 60 6.05 5.22 19.39
N LEU A 61 5.09 5.76 20.16
CA LEU A 61 3.68 5.82 19.75
C LEU A 61 3.52 6.75 18.55
N TYR A 62 4.15 7.92 18.57
CA TYR A 62 4.12 8.85 17.45
C TYR A 62 4.71 8.23 16.18
N VAL A 63 5.86 7.58 16.27
CA VAL A 63 6.49 6.93 15.12
C VAL A 63 5.62 5.79 14.58
N ALA A 64 5.03 4.96 15.45
CA ALA A 64 4.13 3.89 15.03
C ALA A 64 2.88 4.43 14.33
N THR A 65 2.29 5.49 14.84
CA THR A 65 1.13 6.16 14.23
C THR A 65 1.49 6.75 12.87
N ARG A 66 2.63 7.44 12.75
CA ARG A 66 3.10 7.97 11.45
C ARG A 66 3.39 6.88 10.44
N ALA A 67 3.91 5.73 10.86
CA ALA A 67 4.14 4.58 9.97
C ALA A 67 2.82 4.02 9.41
N GLN A 68 1.82 3.83 10.27
CA GLN A 68 0.51 3.33 9.87
C GLN A 68 -0.22 4.33 8.96
N LEU A 69 -0.25 5.62 9.30
CA LEU A 69 -0.87 6.66 8.49
C LEU A 69 -0.22 6.76 7.10
N ASN A 70 1.10 6.79 7.02
CA ASN A 70 1.80 6.84 5.74
C ASN A 70 1.49 5.63 4.84
N PHE A 71 1.32 4.46 5.43
CA PHE A 71 0.90 3.27 4.70
C PHE A 71 -0.55 3.43 4.20
N ALA A 72 -1.47 3.84 5.06
CA ALA A 72 -2.89 4.03 4.75
C ALA A 72 -3.15 5.12 3.70
N GLU A 73 -2.34 6.16 3.67
CA GLU A 73 -2.45 7.25 2.69
C GLU A 73 -1.98 6.87 1.28
N ASN A 74 -1.00 5.96 1.17
CA ASN A 74 -0.35 5.66 -0.12
C ASN A 74 -0.82 4.36 -0.77
N VAL A 75 -1.07 3.31 0.01
CA VAL A 75 -1.37 1.97 -0.53
C VAL A 75 -2.74 1.88 -1.19
N PRO A 76 -3.84 2.38 -0.61
CA PRO A 76 -5.17 2.23 -1.22
C PRO A 76 -5.27 2.85 -2.61
N LEU A 77 -4.66 4.02 -2.84
CA LEU A 77 -4.64 4.66 -4.14
C LEU A 77 -3.90 3.80 -5.18
N ALA A 78 -2.75 3.24 -4.81
CA ALA A 78 -1.98 2.39 -5.71
C ALA A 78 -2.73 1.09 -6.05
N LEU A 79 -3.39 0.46 -5.06
CA LEU A 79 -4.23 -0.72 -5.29
C LEU A 79 -5.44 -0.40 -6.17
N ALA A 80 -6.07 0.76 -5.99
CA ALA A 80 -7.18 1.20 -6.84
C ALA A 80 -6.74 1.40 -8.29
N ILE A 81 -5.59 2.03 -8.54
CA ILE A 81 -5.05 2.21 -9.89
C ILE A 81 -4.66 0.85 -10.50
N ALA A 82 -4.03 -0.05 -9.74
CA ALA A 82 -3.71 -1.39 -10.20
C ALA A 82 -4.96 -2.19 -10.56
N LEU A 83 -6.02 -2.08 -9.76
CA LEU A 83 -7.32 -2.69 -10.06
C LEU A 83 -7.89 -2.15 -11.37
N LEU A 84 -7.90 -0.83 -11.55
CA LEU A 84 -8.36 -0.22 -12.81
C LEU A 84 -7.53 -0.70 -14.01
N ALA A 85 -6.20 -0.78 -13.87
CA ALA A 85 -5.34 -1.34 -14.90
C ALA A 85 -5.71 -2.79 -15.24
N GLU A 86 -5.89 -3.64 -14.21
CA GLU A 86 -6.21 -5.06 -14.39
C GLU A 86 -7.55 -5.26 -15.08
N LEU A 87 -8.58 -4.49 -14.69
CA LEU A 87 -9.90 -4.52 -15.31
C LEU A 87 -9.90 -4.04 -16.78
N ASN A 88 -8.93 -3.22 -17.17
CA ASN A 88 -8.72 -2.76 -18.54
C ASN A 88 -7.68 -3.59 -19.32
N GLY A 89 -7.43 -4.83 -18.88
CA GLY A 89 -6.62 -5.79 -19.64
C GLY A 89 -5.10 -5.69 -19.42
N ALA A 90 -4.66 -5.10 -18.30
CA ALA A 90 -3.24 -5.06 -17.97
C ALA A 90 -2.61 -6.46 -17.89
N ASN A 91 -1.36 -6.56 -18.31
CA ASN A 91 -0.58 -7.77 -18.16
C ASN A 91 -0.37 -8.09 -16.67
N ARG A 92 -0.88 -9.23 -16.23
CA ARG A 92 -0.82 -9.68 -14.82
C ARG A 92 0.60 -9.85 -14.30
N THR A 93 1.54 -10.22 -15.15
CA THR A 93 2.95 -10.33 -14.76
C THR A 93 3.52 -8.96 -14.39
N TYR A 94 3.23 -7.93 -15.17
CA TYR A 94 3.66 -6.56 -14.85
C TYR A 94 3.01 -6.03 -13.59
N LEU A 95 1.73 -6.32 -13.37
CA LEU A 95 1.03 -5.96 -12.13
C LEU A 95 1.63 -6.66 -10.91
N ASN A 96 1.94 -7.96 -11.02
CA ASN A 96 2.57 -8.69 -9.93
C ASN A 96 3.95 -8.09 -9.57
N TRP A 97 4.77 -7.74 -10.54
CA TRP A 97 6.04 -7.06 -10.28
C TRP A 97 5.86 -5.68 -9.66
N ALA A 98 4.92 -4.88 -10.17
CA ALA A 98 4.63 -3.55 -9.65
C ALA A 98 4.13 -3.61 -8.19
N LEU A 99 3.16 -4.47 -7.91
CA LEU A 99 2.59 -4.60 -6.57
C LEU A 99 3.56 -5.25 -5.58
N GLY A 100 4.35 -6.25 -6.02
CA GLY A 100 5.42 -6.84 -5.21
C GLY A 100 6.51 -5.83 -4.85
N THR A 101 6.95 -5.03 -5.83
CA THR A 101 7.90 -3.95 -5.61
C THR A 101 7.32 -2.89 -4.66
N LEU A 102 6.07 -2.47 -4.85
CA LEU A 102 5.39 -1.53 -3.96
C LEU A 102 5.36 -2.07 -2.52
N PHE A 103 5.01 -3.33 -2.33
CA PHE A 103 4.96 -3.96 -1.02
C PHE A 103 6.33 -3.95 -0.33
N ALA A 104 7.38 -4.36 -1.03
CA ALA A 104 8.76 -4.34 -0.51
C ALA A 104 9.22 -2.92 -0.14
N LEU A 105 8.89 -1.92 -0.98
CA LEU A 105 9.21 -0.52 -0.74
C LEU A 105 8.45 0.04 0.48
N ARG A 106 7.19 -0.35 0.70
CA ARG A 106 6.41 0.05 1.87
C ARG A 106 6.96 -0.53 3.17
N ILE A 107 7.33 -1.82 3.17
CA ILE A 107 8.02 -2.43 4.32
C ILE A 107 9.36 -1.74 4.57
N SER A 108 10.17 -1.55 3.53
CA SER A 108 11.46 -0.86 3.64
C SER A 108 11.31 0.55 4.22
N HIS A 109 10.31 1.32 3.75
CA HIS A 109 10.02 2.66 4.25
C HIS A 109 9.76 2.68 5.75
N VAL A 110 9.00 1.71 6.26
CA VAL A 110 8.67 1.60 7.67
C VAL A 110 9.84 1.01 8.47
N GLU A 111 10.25 -0.23 8.16
CA GLU A 111 11.16 -0.99 9.03
C GLU A 111 12.62 -0.53 8.90
N LEU A 112 13.07 -0.16 7.70
CA LEU A 112 14.41 0.33 7.45
C LEU A 112 14.50 1.87 7.42
N GLY A 113 13.35 2.54 7.51
CA GLY A 113 13.23 4.00 7.48
C GLY A 113 12.74 4.57 8.81
N LEU A 114 11.43 4.54 9.03
CA LEU A 114 10.77 5.20 10.17
C LEU A 114 11.13 4.56 11.52
N MET A 115 11.29 3.23 11.58
CA MET A 115 11.63 2.50 12.81
C MET A 115 13.11 2.58 13.18
N ARG A 116 13.94 3.25 12.38
CA ARG A 116 15.35 3.47 12.67
C ARG A 116 15.56 4.72 13.52
N GLN A 117 16.76 4.85 14.09
CA GLN A 117 17.13 5.97 14.94
C GLN A 117 16.77 7.32 14.29
N ASN A 118 16.09 8.18 15.03
CA ASN A 118 15.56 9.47 14.59
C ASN A 118 14.62 9.40 13.37
N SER A 119 14.05 8.24 13.07
CA SER A 119 13.20 8.00 11.89
C SER A 119 13.87 8.38 10.56
N MET A 120 15.20 8.30 10.45
CA MET A 120 15.98 8.73 9.29
C MET A 120 16.82 7.60 8.67
N GLY A 121 16.33 6.37 8.73
CA GLY A 121 17.00 5.26 8.04
C GLY A 121 16.92 5.38 6.50
N PRO A 122 17.86 4.72 5.76
CA PRO A 122 17.93 4.80 4.29
C PRO A 122 16.65 4.30 3.60
N GLY A 123 15.95 3.35 4.21
CA GLY A 123 14.67 2.85 3.73
C GLY A 123 13.58 3.93 3.60
N ARG A 124 13.68 5.03 4.34
CA ARG A 124 12.73 6.13 4.27
C ARG A 124 12.74 6.81 2.90
N ILE A 125 13.92 7.15 2.39
CA ILE A 125 14.09 7.83 1.10
C ILE A 125 13.74 6.86 -0.04
N ILE A 126 14.34 5.66 -0.03
CA ILE A 126 14.13 4.64 -1.07
C ILE A 126 12.67 4.22 -1.12
N GLY A 127 12.07 3.93 0.03
CA GLY A 127 10.68 3.51 0.12
C GLY A 127 9.69 4.59 -0.29
N TYR A 128 9.96 5.86 0.03
CA TYR A 128 9.11 6.98 -0.36
C TYR A 128 9.15 7.22 -1.87
N TYR A 129 10.31 7.57 -2.41
CA TYR A 129 10.44 7.89 -3.84
C TYR A 129 10.21 6.67 -4.73
N GLY A 130 10.64 5.48 -4.31
CA GLY A 130 10.37 4.24 -5.03
C GLY A 130 8.88 3.96 -5.16
N SER A 131 8.10 4.15 -4.10
CA SER A 131 6.64 3.98 -4.16
C SER A 131 5.95 5.03 -5.03
N GLN A 132 6.41 6.27 -5.00
CA GLN A 132 5.91 7.31 -5.93
C GLN A 132 6.20 6.92 -7.37
N GLY A 133 7.40 6.40 -7.67
CA GLY A 133 7.75 5.89 -9.00
C GLY A 133 6.83 4.76 -9.45
N VAL A 134 6.54 3.78 -8.59
CA VAL A 134 5.59 2.70 -8.91
C VAL A 134 4.18 3.25 -9.15
N LEU A 135 3.72 4.19 -8.33
CA LEU A 135 2.40 4.82 -8.49
C LEU A 135 2.27 5.53 -9.83
N VAL A 136 3.26 6.35 -10.19
CA VAL A 136 3.29 7.07 -11.48
C VAL A 136 3.34 6.10 -12.65
N ALA A 137 4.15 5.03 -12.56
CA ALA A 137 4.23 4.00 -13.58
C ALA A 137 2.89 3.26 -13.76
N LEU A 138 2.21 2.90 -12.67
CA LEU A 138 0.88 2.28 -12.72
C LEU A 138 -0.15 3.22 -13.34
N ALA A 139 -0.16 4.50 -12.95
CA ALA A 139 -1.08 5.49 -13.50
C ALA A 139 -0.85 5.71 -15.00
N GLY A 140 0.42 5.85 -15.43
CA GLY A 140 0.77 5.96 -16.85
C GLY A 140 0.40 4.72 -17.65
N TYR A 141 0.63 3.54 -17.09
CA TYR A 141 0.23 2.27 -17.73
C TYR A 141 -1.29 2.16 -17.85
N THR A 142 -2.04 2.53 -16.81
CA THR A 142 -3.52 2.55 -16.86
C THR A 142 -4.02 3.51 -17.94
N ALA A 143 -3.47 4.71 -18.03
CA ALA A 143 -3.82 5.69 -19.07
C ALA A 143 -3.48 5.16 -20.49
N TYR A 144 -2.35 4.50 -20.63
CA TYR A 144 -1.98 3.87 -21.90
C TYR A 144 -2.98 2.79 -22.35
N LEU A 145 -3.49 1.98 -21.43
CA LEU A 145 -4.46 0.91 -21.76
C LEU A 145 -5.77 1.45 -22.30
N VAL A 146 -6.18 2.66 -21.89
CA VAL A 146 -7.45 3.28 -22.31
C VAL A 146 -7.28 4.41 -23.33
N LYS A 147 -6.10 4.55 -23.93
CA LYS A 147 -5.77 5.65 -24.86
C LYS A 147 -6.72 5.74 -26.06
N ASP A 148 -7.14 4.59 -26.60
CA ASP A 148 -8.00 4.55 -27.80
C ASP A 148 -9.39 5.07 -27.48
N PHE A 149 -9.88 4.90 -26.26
CA PHE A 149 -11.14 5.50 -25.81
C PHE A 149 -11.08 7.03 -25.85
N LEU A 150 -9.96 7.63 -25.49
CA LEU A 150 -9.76 9.08 -25.53
C LEU A 150 -9.72 9.63 -26.96
N GLN A 151 -9.25 8.84 -27.93
CA GLN A 151 -9.22 9.23 -29.36
C GLN A 151 -10.59 9.15 -30.02
N ILE A 152 -11.50 8.29 -29.53
CA ILE A 152 -12.86 8.16 -30.04
C ILE A 152 -13.77 9.29 -29.51
N ALA A 153 -13.42 9.84 -28.33
CA ALA A 153 -14.21 10.87 -27.65
C ALA A 153 -13.82 12.32 -28.07
N ALA A 154 -12.74 12.46 -28.86
CA ALA A 154 -12.28 13.74 -29.41
C ALA A 154 -12.70 13.91 -30.86
#